data_851b3dc7a1b4032ae18f2be1d635d407
#
_entry.id   851b3dc7a1b4032ae18f2be1d635d407
#
_cell.length_a   1.000
_cell.length_b   1.000
_cell.length_c   1.000
_cell.angle_alpha   90.00
_cell.angle_beta   90.00
_cell.angle_gamma   90.00
#
_symmetry.space_group_name_H-M   'P 1'
#
loop_
_entity.id
_entity.type
_entity.pdbx_description
1 polymer ?
#
loop_
_entity_poly.entity_id
_entity_poly.type
_entity_poly.pdbx_seq_one_letter_code
_entity_poly.pdbx_strand_id
1 'polypeptide(L)'
;HLFRARLADGTEVSERACYTPGTQPCSARIAGWRSGLSICFDLRFPELYRGYAAQGADLLLIPSDFTDETGRAHWEVLVRARAIENQCWVVAPNQCGVNAQTGVKSHGRSLIVDPWGRILARGTTAPCRLEAILDPALGAGIRRRMPGR
;
A
#
# COMPACT_ATOMS: atom_id res chain seq x y z
N HIS A 1 6.54 -8.75 -5.68
CA HIS A 1 5.68 -9.62 -6.51
C HIS A 1 5.30 -8.89 -7.80
N LEU A 2 5.29 -9.61 -8.92
CA LEU A 2 4.89 -9.04 -10.21
C LEU A 2 3.42 -9.30 -10.51
N PHE A 3 2.75 -8.29 -11.01
CA PHE A 3 1.34 -8.35 -11.37
C PHE A 3 1.10 -9.22 -12.60
N ARG A 4 0.07 -10.06 -12.53
CA ARG A 4 -0.53 -10.77 -13.68
C ARG A 4 -2.03 -10.83 -13.46
N ALA A 5 -2.79 -10.41 -14.44
CA ALA A 5 -4.25 -10.53 -14.41
C ALA A 5 -4.79 -10.72 -15.83
N ARG A 6 -5.97 -11.34 -15.90
CA ARG A 6 -6.84 -11.27 -17.08
C ARG A 6 -7.96 -10.28 -16.76
N LEU A 7 -8.06 -9.22 -17.53
CA LEU A 7 -9.10 -8.20 -17.40
C LEU A 7 -10.45 -8.74 -17.88
N ALA A 8 -11.54 -8.05 -17.54
CA ALA A 8 -12.91 -8.46 -17.91
C ALA A 8 -13.11 -8.57 -19.43
N ASP A 9 -12.38 -7.80 -20.23
CA ASP A 9 -12.38 -7.86 -21.71
C ASP A 9 -11.54 -8.99 -22.28
N GLY A 10 -10.93 -9.83 -21.43
CA GLY A 10 -10.06 -10.95 -21.83
C GLY A 10 -8.60 -10.59 -22.03
N THR A 11 -8.21 -9.32 -21.92
CA THR A 11 -6.82 -8.86 -22.07
C THR A 11 -5.95 -9.42 -20.93
N GLU A 12 -4.83 -10.06 -21.26
CA GLU A 12 -3.81 -10.45 -20.29
C GLU A 12 -2.82 -9.30 -20.07
N VAL A 13 -2.65 -8.90 -18.80
CA VAL A 13 -1.62 -7.97 -18.37
C VAL A 13 -0.62 -8.72 -17.51
N SER A 14 0.68 -8.64 -17.86
CA SER A 14 1.75 -9.29 -17.10
C SER A 14 3.00 -8.43 -17.07
N GLU A 15 3.45 -8.09 -15.85
CA GLU A 15 4.70 -7.36 -15.63
C GLU A 15 5.94 -8.22 -15.91
N ARG A 16 5.82 -9.55 -15.95
CA ARG A 16 6.95 -10.47 -16.22
C ARG A 16 7.60 -10.27 -17.60
N ALA A 17 6.90 -9.63 -18.52
CA ALA A 17 7.46 -9.29 -19.82
C ALA A 17 8.51 -8.17 -19.74
N CYS A 18 8.43 -7.31 -18.72
CA CYS A 18 9.24 -6.10 -18.58
C CYS A 18 10.10 -6.06 -17.32
N TYR A 19 9.77 -6.84 -16.28
CA TYR A 19 10.40 -6.77 -14.98
C TYR A 19 10.84 -8.13 -14.44
N THR A 20 11.92 -8.14 -13.68
CA THR A 20 12.35 -9.28 -12.86
C THR A 20 11.87 -9.07 -11.43
N PRO A 21 11.27 -10.08 -10.77
CA PRO A 21 10.82 -9.94 -9.39
C PRO A 21 12.01 -9.76 -8.45
N GLY A 22 11.83 -8.93 -7.43
CA GLY A 22 12.76 -8.86 -6.30
C GLY A 22 12.78 -10.19 -5.53
N THR A 23 13.91 -10.50 -4.92
CA THR A 23 14.13 -11.75 -4.15
C THR A 23 14.14 -11.53 -2.65
N GLN A 24 14.22 -10.28 -2.20
CA GLN A 24 14.33 -9.92 -0.78
C GLN A 24 13.39 -8.77 -0.43
N PRO A 25 12.73 -8.82 0.76
CA PRO A 25 12.04 -7.66 1.32
C PRO A 25 13.03 -6.51 1.53
N CYS A 26 12.58 -5.28 1.28
CA CYS A 26 13.40 -4.09 1.42
C CYS A 26 12.84 -3.20 2.52
N SER A 27 13.68 -2.77 3.47
CA SER A 27 13.33 -1.79 4.49
C SER A 27 14.38 -0.68 4.56
N ALA A 28 13.96 0.50 5.02
CA ALA A 28 14.83 1.66 5.16
C ALA A 28 14.44 2.49 6.39
N ARG A 29 15.35 3.35 6.88
CA ARG A 29 15.00 4.42 7.82
C ARG A 29 14.70 5.68 7.02
N ILE A 30 13.48 6.19 7.16
CA ILE A 30 13.01 7.40 6.47
C ILE A 30 12.47 8.36 7.52
N ALA A 31 13.10 9.53 7.65
CA ALA A 31 12.76 10.54 8.65
C ALA A 31 12.60 9.96 10.09
N GLY A 32 13.48 9.04 10.46
CA GLY A 32 13.47 8.37 11.78
C GLY A 32 12.57 7.13 11.85
N TRP A 33 11.62 6.95 10.93
CA TRP A 33 10.73 5.79 10.87
C TRP A 33 11.43 4.57 10.29
N ARG A 34 11.25 3.41 10.90
CA ARG A 34 11.63 2.12 10.28
C ARG A 34 10.52 1.74 9.29
N SER A 35 10.83 1.82 8.00
CA SER A 35 9.86 1.74 6.93
C SER A 35 10.01 0.45 6.13
N GLY A 36 8.93 -0.32 5.98
CA GLY A 36 8.82 -1.41 5.03
C GLY A 36 8.43 -0.86 3.66
N LEU A 37 9.15 -1.26 2.61
CA LEU A 37 8.94 -0.80 1.24
C LEU A 37 8.31 -1.91 0.40
N SER A 38 7.23 -1.60 -0.29
CA SER A 38 6.53 -2.53 -1.18
C SER A 38 5.95 -1.76 -2.37
N ILE A 39 5.55 -2.46 -3.42
CA ILE A 39 5.02 -1.83 -4.63
C ILE A 39 3.72 -2.52 -5.06
N CYS A 40 2.64 -1.74 -5.18
CA CYS A 40 1.40 -2.08 -5.86
C CYS A 40 0.87 -3.51 -5.56
N PHE A 41 1.18 -4.47 -6.39
CA PHE A 41 0.69 -5.85 -6.28
C PHE A 41 1.14 -6.56 -4.99
N ASP A 42 2.26 -6.13 -4.40
CA ASP A 42 2.72 -6.61 -3.09
C ASP A 42 1.65 -6.44 -2.00
N LEU A 43 0.76 -5.46 -2.14
CA LEU A 43 -0.35 -5.21 -1.19
C LEU A 43 -1.24 -6.45 -0.98
N ARG A 44 -1.24 -7.40 -1.91
CA ARG A 44 -2.04 -8.63 -1.83
C ARG A 44 -1.39 -9.74 -1.02
N PHE A 45 -0.12 -9.58 -0.59
CA PHE A 45 0.67 -10.60 0.11
C PHE A 45 0.90 -10.18 1.56
N PRO A 46 0.01 -10.59 2.50
CA PRO A 46 0.07 -10.17 3.90
C PRO A 46 1.36 -10.60 4.60
N GLU A 47 1.94 -11.71 4.21
CA GLU A 47 3.18 -12.26 4.77
C GLU A 47 4.38 -11.31 4.63
N LEU A 48 4.45 -10.54 3.55
CA LEU A 48 5.49 -9.52 3.36
C LEU A 48 5.40 -8.45 4.47
N TYR A 49 4.21 -7.95 4.73
CA TYR A 49 3.97 -6.90 5.73
C TYR A 49 4.12 -7.43 7.15
N ARG A 50 3.71 -8.68 7.38
CA ARG A 50 3.95 -9.35 8.65
C ARG A 50 5.46 -9.50 8.92
N GLY A 51 6.25 -9.81 7.88
CA GLY A 51 7.71 -9.84 7.95
C GLY A 51 8.31 -8.49 8.31
N TYR A 52 7.83 -7.38 7.74
CA TYR A 52 8.27 -6.03 8.11
C TYR A 52 7.91 -5.69 9.56
N ALA A 53 6.70 -5.99 9.99
CA ALA A 53 6.27 -5.76 11.36
C ALA A 53 7.10 -6.54 12.38
N ALA A 54 7.41 -7.81 12.10
CA ALA A 54 8.28 -8.65 12.94
C ALA A 54 9.70 -8.09 13.04
N GLN A 55 10.20 -7.41 12.01
CA GLN A 55 11.48 -6.70 12.02
C GLN A 55 11.39 -5.30 12.66
N GLY A 56 10.25 -4.94 13.21
CA GLY A 56 10.01 -3.68 13.92
C GLY A 56 9.70 -2.49 13.03
N ALA A 57 9.19 -2.70 11.82
CA ALA A 57 8.70 -1.59 11.00
C ALA A 57 7.52 -0.89 11.69
N ASP A 58 7.49 0.42 11.60
CA ASP A 58 6.42 1.29 12.13
C ASP A 58 5.65 1.99 11.02
N LEU A 59 6.22 2.05 9.82
CA LEU A 59 5.66 2.67 8.63
C LEU A 59 5.72 1.70 7.44
N LEU A 60 4.69 1.67 6.64
CA LEU A 60 4.63 0.93 5.38
C LEU A 60 4.42 1.92 4.23
N LEU A 61 5.28 1.88 3.21
CA LEU A 61 5.18 2.69 2.00
C LEU A 61 4.76 1.80 0.84
N ILE A 62 3.64 2.15 0.19
CA ILE A 62 2.99 1.30 -0.81
C ILE A 62 2.60 2.12 -2.05
N PRO A 63 3.57 2.63 -2.84
CA PRO A 63 3.26 3.25 -4.11
C PRO A 63 2.58 2.24 -5.04
N SER A 64 1.52 2.67 -5.73
CA SER A 64 0.64 1.76 -6.46
C SER A 64 0.06 2.39 -7.72
N ASP A 65 -0.39 1.51 -8.62
CA ASP A 65 -1.24 1.81 -9.77
C ASP A 65 -2.34 0.74 -9.89
N PHE A 66 -3.36 0.85 -9.04
CA PHE A 66 -4.52 -0.04 -9.12
C PHE A 66 -5.43 0.38 -10.26
N THR A 67 -5.89 -0.57 -11.08
CA THR A 67 -6.95 -0.30 -12.06
C THR A 67 -8.23 0.17 -11.35
N ASP A 68 -9.07 0.97 -12.02
CA ASP A 68 -10.31 1.49 -11.43
C ASP A 68 -11.23 0.36 -10.94
N GLU A 69 -11.30 -0.75 -11.68
CA GLU A 69 -12.09 -1.93 -11.33
C GLU A 69 -11.63 -2.55 -10.00
N THR A 70 -10.36 -2.99 -9.95
CA THR A 70 -9.82 -3.64 -8.76
C THR A 70 -9.64 -2.66 -7.59
N GLY A 71 -9.41 -1.40 -7.90
CA GLY A 71 -9.27 -0.35 -6.91
C GLY A 71 -10.57 -0.08 -6.15
N ARG A 72 -11.71 -0.06 -6.82
CA ARG A 72 -13.04 0.10 -6.19
C ARG A 72 -13.33 -1.02 -5.19
N ALA A 73 -12.96 -2.25 -5.54
CA ALA A 73 -13.27 -3.42 -4.72
C ALA A 73 -12.24 -3.67 -3.61
N HIS A 74 -10.95 -3.41 -3.85
CA HIS A 74 -9.88 -3.95 -3.01
C HIS A 74 -9.00 -2.88 -2.33
N TRP A 75 -8.80 -1.71 -2.96
CA TRP A 75 -7.75 -0.76 -2.55
C TRP A 75 -7.84 -0.38 -1.08
N GLU A 76 -8.92 0.24 -0.68
CA GLU A 76 -9.09 0.73 0.69
C GLU A 76 -9.06 -0.41 1.71
N VAL A 77 -9.75 -1.51 1.42
CA VAL A 77 -9.85 -2.66 2.32
C VAL A 77 -8.46 -3.24 2.58
N LEU A 78 -7.65 -3.44 1.54
CA LEU A 78 -6.31 -4.00 1.67
C LEU A 78 -5.36 -3.04 2.39
N VAL A 79 -5.36 -1.74 2.04
CA VAL A 79 -4.50 -0.74 2.70
C VAL A 79 -4.79 -0.66 4.20
N ARG A 80 -6.07 -0.63 4.57
CA ARG A 80 -6.49 -0.63 5.98
C ARG A 80 -6.15 -1.93 6.69
N ALA A 81 -6.32 -3.07 6.03
CA ALA A 81 -5.94 -4.36 6.58
C ALA A 81 -4.45 -4.40 6.94
N ARG A 82 -3.57 -3.93 6.03
CA ARG A 82 -2.12 -3.86 6.30
C ARG A 82 -1.79 -2.97 7.48
N ALA A 83 -2.50 -1.85 7.66
CA ALA A 83 -2.32 -0.98 8.81
C ALA A 83 -2.73 -1.67 10.13
N ILE A 84 -3.91 -2.27 10.16
CA ILE A 84 -4.52 -2.87 11.36
C ILE A 84 -3.74 -4.11 11.82
N GLU A 85 -3.55 -5.07 10.93
CA GLU A 85 -2.95 -6.36 11.28
C GLU A 85 -1.47 -6.26 11.67
N ASN A 86 -0.76 -5.24 11.15
CA ASN A 86 0.65 -5.01 11.43
C ASN A 86 0.88 -3.87 12.43
N GLN A 87 -0.19 -3.17 12.85
CA GLN A 87 -0.12 -2.02 13.77
C GLN A 87 0.91 -0.97 13.32
N CYS A 88 0.90 -0.71 12.00
CA CYS A 88 1.80 0.20 11.31
C CYS A 88 1.03 1.36 10.68
N TRP A 89 1.68 2.50 10.57
CA TRP A 89 1.26 3.57 9.68
C TRP A 89 1.38 3.11 8.23
N VAL A 90 0.45 3.54 7.37
CA VAL A 90 0.53 3.25 5.94
C VAL A 90 0.43 4.55 5.16
N VAL A 91 1.40 4.77 4.27
CA VAL A 91 1.36 5.82 3.26
C VAL A 91 1.33 5.14 1.89
N ALA A 92 0.19 5.25 1.22
CA ALA A 92 -0.11 4.53 0.00
C ALA A 92 -0.53 5.50 -1.12
N PRO A 93 0.44 6.11 -1.83
CA PRO A 93 0.13 6.86 -3.03
C PRO A 93 -0.34 5.91 -4.13
N ASN A 94 -1.38 6.32 -4.87
CA ASN A 94 -1.95 5.52 -5.95
C ASN A 94 -2.18 6.39 -7.17
N GLN A 95 -1.72 5.96 -8.34
CA GLN A 95 -1.84 6.69 -9.57
C GLN A 95 -3.30 6.92 -9.96
N CYS A 96 -3.56 8.02 -10.64
CA CYS A 96 -4.88 8.40 -11.15
C CYS A 96 -4.80 8.79 -12.63
N GLY A 97 -5.93 8.87 -13.29
CA GLY A 97 -6.03 9.20 -14.71
C GLY A 97 -6.14 7.95 -15.59
N VAL A 98 -5.83 8.11 -16.87
CA VAL A 98 -5.85 7.03 -17.88
C VAL A 98 -4.46 6.89 -18.47
N ASN A 99 -3.94 5.68 -18.50
CA ASN A 99 -2.67 5.38 -19.14
C ASN A 99 -2.84 5.56 -20.68
N ALA A 100 -2.08 6.47 -21.26
CA ALA A 100 -2.22 6.82 -22.68
C ALA A 100 -1.87 5.68 -23.64
N GLN A 101 -1.01 4.73 -23.22
CA GLN A 101 -0.58 3.62 -24.07
C GLN A 101 -1.56 2.43 -23.99
N THR A 102 -2.12 2.15 -22.81
CA THR A 102 -2.95 0.97 -22.57
C THR A 102 -4.44 1.27 -22.50
N GLY A 103 -4.84 2.55 -22.36
CA GLY A 103 -6.23 2.94 -22.13
C GLY A 103 -6.75 2.57 -20.72
N VAL A 104 -5.93 1.92 -19.90
CA VAL A 104 -6.34 1.48 -18.55
C VAL A 104 -6.50 2.68 -17.64
N LYS A 105 -7.66 2.77 -16.97
CA LYS A 105 -7.96 3.80 -15.99
C LYS A 105 -7.43 3.39 -14.61
N SER A 106 -6.62 4.27 -14.03
CA SER A 106 -6.09 4.14 -12.68
C SER A 106 -7.11 4.63 -11.64
N HIS A 107 -7.16 3.96 -10.49
CA HIS A 107 -8.17 4.21 -9.45
C HIS A 107 -7.98 5.54 -8.72
N GLY A 108 -6.74 5.99 -8.53
CA GLY A 108 -6.42 7.13 -7.67
C GLY A 108 -6.67 6.83 -6.19
N ARG A 109 -7.20 7.83 -5.46
CA ARG A 109 -7.58 7.70 -4.04
C ARG A 109 -6.44 7.23 -3.15
N SER A 110 -5.28 7.87 -3.29
CA SER A 110 -4.15 7.71 -2.37
C SER A 110 -4.61 7.78 -0.91
N LEU A 111 -3.97 7.06 -0.01
CA LEU A 111 -4.39 6.96 1.39
C LEU A 111 -3.21 7.18 2.35
N ILE A 112 -3.49 7.85 3.47
CA ILE A 112 -2.66 7.81 4.68
C ILE A 112 -3.53 7.21 5.78
N VAL A 113 -3.06 6.12 6.41
CA VAL A 113 -3.85 5.34 7.36
C VAL A 113 -3.05 5.14 8.65
N ASP A 114 -3.70 5.30 9.80
CA ASP A 114 -3.09 5.08 11.11
C ASP A 114 -3.07 3.58 11.50
N PRO A 115 -2.31 3.20 12.53
CA PRO A 115 -2.23 1.81 12.99
C PRO A 115 -3.55 1.21 13.51
N TRP A 116 -4.58 2.04 13.73
CA TRP A 116 -5.94 1.60 14.08
C TRP A 116 -6.84 1.36 12.87
N GLY A 117 -6.33 1.69 11.67
CA GLY A 117 -7.07 1.60 10.41
C GLY A 117 -7.93 2.82 10.09
N ARG A 118 -7.76 3.96 10.79
CA ARG A 118 -8.43 5.22 10.43
C ARG A 118 -7.73 5.84 9.24
N ILE A 119 -8.50 6.27 8.27
CA ILE A 119 -8.00 7.06 7.15
C ILE A 119 -7.84 8.51 7.61
N LEU A 120 -6.60 8.98 7.66
CA LEU A 120 -6.26 10.36 8.05
C LEU A 120 -6.34 11.32 6.87
N ALA A 121 -5.97 10.82 5.69
CA ALA A 121 -6.09 11.59 4.45
C ALA A 121 -6.44 10.66 3.29
N ARG A 122 -7.31 11.15 2.41
CA ARG A 122 -7.78 10.45 1.22
C ARG A 122 -7.66 11.35 0.00
N GLY A 123 -7.01 10.86 -1.05
CA GLY A 123 -6.95 11.49 -2.35
C GLY A 123 -8.24 11.32 -3.15
N THR A 124 -8.28 12.03 -4.26
CA THR A 124 -9.36 11.96 -5.26
C THR A 124 -8.95 11.09 -6.44
N THR A 125 -9.75 11.12 -7.50
CA THR A 125 -9.42 10.53 -8.81
C THR A 125 -8.59 11.46 -9.70
N ALA A 126 -8.19 12.64 -9.17
CA ALA A 126 -7.31 13.60 -9.82
C ALA A 126 -5.99 13.75 -9.03
N PRO A 127 -4.92 14.25 -9.63
CA PRO A 127 -3.68 14.54 -8.93
C PRO A 127 -3.92 15.47 -7.74
N CYS A 128 -3.38 15.09 -6.58
CA CYS A 128 -3.52 15.85 -5.35
C CYS A 128 -2.34 15.60 -4.40
N ARG A 129 -2.12 16.51 -3.46
CA ARG A 129 -1.20 16.35 -2.34
C ARG A 129 -1.98 15.96 -1.10
N LEU A 130 -1.48 14.97 -0.37
CA LEU A 130 -1.99 14.56 0.93
C LEU A 130 -0.98 14.85 2.01
N GLU A 131 -1.46 15.27 3.17
CA GLU A 131 -0.64 15.51 4.34
C GLU A 131 -1.34 14.93 5.58
N ALA A 132 -0.54 14.35 6.48
CA ALA A 132 -0.99 13.92 7.81
C ALA A 132 0.19 13.95 8.79
N ILE A 133 -0.13 14.15 10.06
CA ILE A 133 0.84 14.02 11.15
C ILE A 133 0.81 12.57 11.63
N LEU A 134 1.98 11.91 11.62
CA LEU A 134 2.15 10.56 12.13
C LEU A 134 2.70 10.64 13.55
N ASP A 135 1.86 10.33 14.57
CA ASP A 135 2.26 10.34 15.97
C ASP A 135 2.85 8.99 16.42
N PRO A 136 4.16 8.87 16.69
CA PRO A 136 4.77 7.63 17.14
C PRO A 136 4.14 7.06 18.42
N ALA A 137 3.62 7.92 19.29
CA ALA A 137 3.02 7.51 20.56
C ALA A 137 1.72 6.72 20.34
N LEU A 138 0.94 7.06 19.31
CA LEU A 138 -0.28 6.33 18.96
C LEU A 138 0.02 4.87 18.62
N GLY A 139 0.98 4.61 17.73
CA GLY A 139 1.37 3.24 17.35
C GLY A 139 1.89 2.43 18.55
N ALA A 140 2.74 3.03 19.39
CA ALA A 140 3.21 2.41 20.61
C ALA A 140 2.08 2.11 21.60
N GLY A 141 1.11 3.02 21.72
CA GLY A 141 -0.07 2.85 22.58
C GLY A 141 -0.95 1.69 22.13
N ILE A 142 -1.19 1.55 20.83
CA ILE A 142 -1.96 0.45 20.25
C ILE A 142 -1.29 -0.90 20.53
N ARG A 143 0.02 -1.00 20.30
CA ARG A 143 0.79 -2.24 20.55
C ARG A 143 0.78 -2.68 22.02
N ARG A 144 0.78 -1.73 22.97
CA ARG A 144 0.65 -2.06 24.39
C ARG A 144 -0.74 -2.61 24.75
N ARG A 145 -1.78 -2.08 24.11
CA ARG A 145 -3.19 -2.48 24.38
C ARG A 145 -3.59 -3.76 23.67
N MET A 146 -3.01 -4.05 22.51
CA MET A 146 -3.32 -5.19 21.66
C MET A 146 -2.02 -5.82 21.17
N PRO A 147 -1.28 -6.56 22.03
CA PRO A 147 -0.08 -7.25 21.60
C PRO A 147 -0.45 -8.34 20.59
N GLY A 148 0.11 -8.29 19.39
CA GLY A 148 -0.28 -9.24 18.31
C GLY A 148 0.55 -9.11 17.03
N ARG A 149 1.66 -8.41 17.08
CA ARG A 149 2.56 -8.33 15.92
C ARG A 149 3.90 -9.06 16.18
#